data_1a6510e141bf991ea1090443a4706fd8
#
_entry.id   1a6510e141bf991ea1090443a4706fd8
#
_cell.length_a   1.000
_cell.length_b   1.000
_cell.length_c   1.000
_cell.angle_alpha   90.00
_cell.angle_beta   90.00
_cell.angle_gamma   90.00
#
_symmetry.space_group_name_H-M   'P 1'
#
loop_
_entity.id
_entity.type
_entity.pdbx_description
1 polymer ?
#
loop_
_entity_poly.entity_id
_entity_poly.type
_entity_poly.pdbx_seq_one_letter_code
_entity_poly.pdbx_strand_id
1 'polypeptide(L)'
;MKKTIVIAIAGLSLAIAGCASSPNLDESFSDIGANADLKGVLFADRTHDYGDVDITIFEGRLMLTGTMNTEEGRRKLIENAWKANGVDQVIDEILIADGTSLGQGFEDTRIDTTLRAKLIADGDVKAGSFKTSVSRGVVYIIGVTPSERQLNAALDIARSIGGVEKVVSHMLVRPL
;
A
#
# COMPACT_ATOMS: atom_id res chain seq x y z
N MET A 1 -67.29 16.64 2.13
CA MET A 1 -66.40 17.50 2.89
C MET A 1 -65.01 16.75 2.86
N LYS A 2 -64.18 17.13 1.91
CA LYS A 2 -62.82 16.51 1.73
C LYS A 2 -61.81 17.49 2.34
N LYS A 3 -61.10 17.07 3.40
CA LYS A 3 -60.03 17.84 4.03
C LYS A 3 -58.72 17.50 3.33
N THR A 4 -58.18 18.46 2.61
CA THR A 4 -56.88 18.39 1.97
C THR A 4 -55.79 18.73 3.02
N ILE A 5 -54.91 17.77 3.33
CA ILE A 5 -53.77 18.00 4.21
C ILE A 5 -52.59 18.41 3.30
N VAL A 6 -52.14 19.65 3.46
CA VAL A 6 -50.91 20.15 2.82
C VAL A 6 -49.76 19.87 3.76
N ILE A 7 -48.86 18.96 3.33
CA ILE A 7 -47.61 18.69 4.05
C ILE A 7 -46.56 19.65 3.50
N ALA A 8 -46.15 20.63 4.31
CA ALA A 8 -45.03 21.50 4.03
C ALA A 8 -43.72 20.74 4.31
N ILE A 9 -42.97 20.41 3.25
CA ILE A 9 -41.63 19.88 3.36
C ILE A 9 -40.68 21.06 3.51
N ALA A 10 -40.20 21.30 4.74
CA ALA A 10 -39.14 22.25 5.01
C ALA A 10 -37.80 21.65 4.53
N GLY A 11 -37.24 22.22 3.46
CA GLY A 11 -35.93 21.84 2.93
C GLY A 11 -34.81 22.28 3.87
N LEU A 12 -34.15 21.33 4.48
CA LEU A 12 -32.92 21.55 5.24
C LEU A 12 -31.73 21.52 4.25
N SER A 13 -31.35 22.71 3.79
CA SER A 13 -30.13 22.88 2.97
C SER A 13 -28.90 22.77 3.87
N LEU A 14 -28.26 21.62 3.83
CA LEU A 14 -26.95 21.40 4.47
C LEU A 14 -25.89 22.02 3.57
N ALA A 15 -25.40 23.20 3.94
CA ALA A 15 -24.27 23.85 3.31
C ALA A 15 -23.01 23.10 3.73
N ILE A 16 -22.48 22.23 2.86
CA ILE A 16 -21.16 21.64 3.01
C ILE A 16 -20.14 22.66 2.46
N ALA A 17 -19.74 23.61 3.28
CA ALA A 17 -18.60 24.46 3.03
C ALA A 17 -17.41 23.89 3.80
N GLY A 18 -16.49 23.24 3.09
CA GLY A 18 -15.27 22.71 3.69
C GLY A 18 -14.39 22.00 2.66
N CYS A 19 -14.06 22.69 1.55
CA CYS A 19 -12.91 22.29 0.74
C CYS A 19 -11.64 22.71 1.47
N ALA A 20 -11.18 21.89 2.41
CA ALA A 20 -9.79 21.91 2.79
C ALA A 20 -9.05 21.16 1.67
N SER A 21 -8.39 21.90 0.79
CA SER A 21 -7.46 21.36 -0.21
C SER A 21 -6.30 20.71 0.53
N SER A 22 -6.39 19.41 0.76
CA SER A 22 -5.25 18.62 1.19
C SER A 22 -4.36 18.42 -0.04
N PRO A 23 -3.07 18.80 -0.02
CA PRO A 23 -2.18 18.64 -1.18
C PRO A 23 -2.00 17.18 -1.65
N ASN A 24 -2.48 16.21 -0.88
CA ASN A 24 -2.24 14.78 -1.10
C ASN A 24 -3.43 14.03 -1.74
N LEU A 25 -4.51 14.71 -2.13
CA LEU A 25 -5.66 14.02 -2.73
C LEU A 25 -5.36 13.55 -4.16
N ASP A 26 -4.66 14.37 -4.95
CA ASP A 26 -4.33 14.04 -6.33
C ASP A 26 -3.35 12.85 -6.41
N GLU A 27 -2.37 12.80 -5.50
CA GLU A 27 -1.42 11.68 -5.40
C GLU A 27 -2.13 10.38 -4.96
N SER A 28 -3.07 10.47 -4.01
CA SER A 28 -3.85 9.30 -3.58
C SER A 28 -4.75 8.75 -4.69
N PHE A 29 -5.33 9.59 -5.53
CA PHE A 29 -6.11 9.16 -6.69
C PHE A 29 -5.23 8.56 -7.78
N SER A 30 -4.03 9.09 -8.02
CA SER A 30 -3.03 8.55 -8.92
C SER A 30 -2.59 7.14 -8.49
N ASP A 31 -2.29 6.95 -7.22
CA ASP A 31 -1.94 5.65 -6.65
C ASP A 31 -3.06 4.61 -6.81
N ILE A 32 -4.33 5.03 -6.60
CA ILE A 32 -5.50 4.15 -6.79
C ILE A 32 -5.65 3.76 -8.25
N GLY A 33 -5.51 4.71 -9.17
CA GLY A 33 -5.58 4.47 -10.62
C GLY A 33 -4.49 3.51 -11.08
N ALA A 34 -3.23 3.78 -10.72
CA ALA A 34 -2.10 2.92 -11.08
C ALA A 34 -2.26 1.49 -10.56
N ASN A 35 -2.73 1.32 -9.32
CA ASN A 35 -2.98 0.00 -8.74
C ASN A 35 -4.12 -0.74 -9.46
N ALA A 36 -5.20 -0.05 -9.83
CA ALA A 36 -6.31 -0.66 -10.56
C ALA A 36 -5.90 -1.08 -11.98
N ASP A 37 -5.17 -0.23 -12.70
CA ASP A 37 -4.65 -0.52 -14.03
C ASP A 37 -3.69 -1.72 -14.02
N LEU A 38 -2.76 -1.75 -13.08
CA LEU A 38 -1.81 -2.85 -12.96
C LEU A 38 -2.50 -4.16 -12.59
N LYS A 39 -3.43 -4.15 -11.64
CA LYS A 39 -4.22 -5.33 -11.29
C LYS A 39 -5.05 -5.81 -12.49
N GLY A 40 -5.61 -4.90 -13.29
CA GLY A 40 -6.30 -5.22 -14.53
C GLY A 40 -5.42 -6.00 -15.50
N VAL A 41 -4.18 -5.56 -15.68
CA VAL A 41 -3.19 -6.25 -16.51
C VAL A 41 -2.84 -7.64 -15.95
N LEU A 42 -2.62 -7.74 -14.65
CA LEU A 42 -2.29 -9.01 -13.98
C LEU A 42 -3.42 -10.03 -14.11
N PHE A 43 -4.68 -9.60 -13.97
CA PHE A 43 -5.84 -10.49 -14.12
C PHE A 43 -6.11 -10.88 -15.58
N ALA A 44 -5.71 -10.06 -16.55
CA ALA A 44 -5.87 -10.37 -17.96
C ALA A 44 -4.82 -11.37 -18.47
N ASP A 45 -3.61 -11.34 -17.93
CA ASP A 45 -2.53 -12.26 -18.25
C ASP A 45 -2.69 -13.56 -17.45
N ARG A 46 -2.96 -14.66 -18.17
CA ARG A 46 -3.06 -16.01 -17.60
C ARG A 46 -1.85 -16.87 -17.90
N THR A 47 -0.81 -16.31 -18.48
CA THR A 47 0.40 -17.03 -18.86
C THR A 47 1.31 -17.27 -17.66
N HIS A 48 1.29 -16.33 -16.69
CA HIS A 48 2.08 -16.36 -15.48
C HIS A 48 1.19 -16.34 -14.25
N ASP A 49 1.68 -16.94 -13.16
CA ASP A 49 1.00 -16.90 -11.86
C ASP A 49 1.51 -15.69 -11.06
N TYR A 50 0.57 -14.80 -10.74
CA TYR A 50 0.80 -13.59 -9.94
C TYR A 50 0.11 -13.67 -8.57
N GLY A 51 -0.38 -14.85 -8.18
CA GLY A 51 -1.19 -15.03 -6.97
C GLY A 51 -0.48 -14.64 -5.67
N ASP A 52 0.83 -14.82 -5.62
CA ASP A 52 1.66 -14.49 -4.45
C ASP A 52 2.38 -13.13 -4.59
N VAL A 53 1.96 -12.29 -5.54
CA VAL A 53 2.52 -10.94 -5.73
C VAL A 53 1.66 -9.92 -5.00
N ASP A 54 2.32 -9.10 -4.17
CA ASP A 54 1.72 -7.93 -3.54
C ASP A 54 2.21 -6.64 -4.19
N ILE A 55 1.29 -5.68 -4.33
CA ILE A 55 1.50 -4.40 -5.01
C ILE A 55 1.25 -3.29 -4.01
N THR A 56 2.27 -2.49 -3.76
CA THR A 56 2.18 -1.32 -2.89
C THR A 56 2.59 -0.07 -3.65
N ILE A 57 1.73 0.95 -3.69
CA ILE A 57 2.02 2.24 -4.33
C ILE A 57 2.02 3.33 -3.28
N PHE A 58 3.03 4.18 -3.33
CA PHE A 58 3.17 5.37 -2.48
C PHE A 58 3.80 6.51 -3.28
N GLU A 59 3.07 7.60 -3.50
CA GLU A 59 3.52 8.79 -4.25
C GLU A 59 4.18 8.43 -5.59
N GLY A 60 3.47 7.69 -6.46
CA GLY A 60 3.98 7.27 -7.78
C GLY A 60 5.09 6.21 -7.74
N ARG A 61 5.55 5.80 -6.56
CA ARG A 61 6.54 4.74 -6.36
C ARG A 61 5.82 3.41 -6.14
N LEU A 62 5.95 2.51 -7.09
CA LEU A 62 5.33 1.19 -7.06
C LEU A 62 6.34 0.16 -6.57
N MET A 63 6.04 -0.51 -5.47
CA MET A 63 6.82 -1.61 -4.92
C MET A 63 6.10 -2.93 -5.17
N LEU A 64 6.81 -3.86 -5.77
CA LEU A 64 6.38 -5.23 -6.04
C LEU A 64 7.09 -6.16 -5.06
N THR A 65 6.33 -6.91 -4.26
CA THR A 65 6.85 -7.87 -3.29
C THR A 65 6.19 -9.21 -3.47
N GLY A 66 6.71 -10.23 -2.82
CA GLY A 66 6.15 -11.58 -2.92
C GLY A 66 7.02 -12.54 -3.69
N THR A 67 6.39 -13.56 -4.27
CA THR A 67 7.12 -14.61 -5.00
C THR A 67 6.52 -14.84 -6.39
N MET A 68 7.39 -15.25 -7.30
CA MET A 68 7.02 -15.75 -8.62
C MET A 68 7.84 -16.98 -8.98
N ASN A 69 7.26 -17.86 -9.76
CA ASN A 69 7.90 -19.14 -10.13
C ASN A 69 8.96 -18.99 -11.23
N THR A 70 8.94 -17.88 -11.99
CA THR A 70 9.83 -17.70 -13.14
C THR A 70 10.36 -16.27 -13.27
N GLU A 71 11.61 -16.14 -13.67
CA GLU A 71 12.23 -14.85 -14.03
C GLU A 71 11.54 -14.19 -15.23
N GLU A 72 10.96 -14.95 -16.14
CA GLU A 72 10.23 -14.42 -17.27
C GLU A 72 8.96 -13.70 -16.82
N GLY A 73 8.18 -14.33 -15.93
CA GLY A 73 6.99 -13.72 -15.33
C GLY A 73 7.32 -12.45 -14.54
N ARG A 74 8.40 -12.48 -13.73
CA ARG A 74 8.89 -11.31 -13.01
C ARG A 74 9.24 -10.16 -13.95
N ARG A 75 10.01 -10.42 -15.00
CA ARG A 75 10.36 -9.41 -16.00
C ARG A 75 9.11 -8.83 -16.68
N LYS A 76 8.14 -9.68 -17.02
CA LYS A 76 6.87 -9.25 -17.63
C LYS A 76 6.04 -8.38 -16.67
N LEU A 77 6.00 -8.72 -15.40
CA LEU A 77 5.36 -7.93 -14.36
C LEU A 77 5.97 -6.52 -14.27
N ILE A 78 7.31 -6.43 -14.21
CA ILE A 78 8.03 -5.14 -14.15
C ILE A 78 7.76 -4.31 -15.41
N GLU A 79 7.79 -4.93 -16.58
CA GLU A 79 7.48 -4.27 -17.85
C GLU A 79 6.06 -3.70 -17.90
N ASN A 80 5.10 -4.43 -17.34
CA ASN A 80 3.72 -3.98 -17.23
C ASN A 80 3.55 -2.90 -16.16
N ALA A 81 4.29 -2.99 -15.06
CA ALA A 81 4.30 -1.98 -13.99
C ALA A 81 4.69 -0.59 -14.53
N TRP A 82 5.69 -0.51 -15.40
CA TRP A 82 6.10 0.73 -16.04
C TRP A 82 5.08 1.33 -17.03
N LYS A 83 4.08 0.56 -17.44
CA LYS A 83 3.00 1.02 -18.34
C LYS A 83 1.80 1.55 -17.58
N ALA A 84 1.74 1.35 -16.27
CA ALA A 84 0.61 1.80 -15.46
C ALA A 84 0.66 3.32 -15.27
N ASN A 85 -0.51 3.96 -15.35
CA ASN A 85 -0.63 5.40 -15.17
C ASN A 85 -0.25 5.80 -13.74
N GLY A 86 0.54 6.88 -13.61
CA GLY A 86 0.95 7.42 -12.32
C GLY A 86 2.07 6.63 -11.62
N VAL A 87 2.79 5.76 -12.37
CA VAL A 87 4.00 5.10 -11.88
C VAL A 87 5.23 5.86 -12.36
N ASP A 88 5.95 6.45 -11.41
CA ASP A 88 7.20 7.18 -11.64
C ASP A 88 8.44 6.33 -11.32
N GLN A 89 8.28 5.33 -10.45
CA GLN A 89 9.33 4.41 -10.04
C GLN A 89 8.78 3.00 -9.80
N VAL A 90 9.48 1.98 -10.29
CA VAL A 90 9.21 0.58 -9.95
C VAL A 90 10.34 0.07 -9.05
N ILE A 91 9.96 -0.47 -7.90
CA ILE A 91 10.84 -1.11 -6.91
C ILE A 91 10.51 -2.59 -6.93
N ASP A 92 11.47 -3.40 -7.32
CA ASP A 92 11.30 -4.83 -7.51
C ASP A 92 11.96 -5.61 -6.38
N GLU A 93 11.13 -6.18 -5.51
CA GLU A 93 11.49 -7.05 -4.39
C GLU A 93 10.86 -8.45 -4.54
N ILE A 94 10.55 -8.84 -5.78
CA ILE A 94 10.04 -10.18 -6.09
C ILE A 94 11.15 -11.21 -5.94
N LEU A 95 10.85 -12.28 -5.23
CA LEU A 95 11.72 -13.45 -5.12
C LEU A 95 11.28 -14.53 -6.11
N ILE A 96 12.25 -15.16 -6.77
CA ILE A 96 11.98 -16.37 -7.56
C ILE A 96 12.01 -17.56 -6.63
N ALA A 97 10.83 -18.10 -6.35
CA ALA A 97 10.63 -19.26 -5.49
C ALA A 97 9.27 -19.88 -5.78
N ASP A 98 9.11 -21.14 -5.39
CA ASP A 98 7.78 -21.76 -5.35
C ASP A 98 6.86 -20.93 -4.41
N GLY A 99 5.57 -20.92 -4.71
CA GLY A 99 4.57 -20.10 -4.03
C GLY A 99 4.60 -20.22 -2.50
N THR A 100 4.00 -19.25 -1.85
CA THR A 100 3.96 -19.16 -0.38
C THR A 100 3.12 -20.27 0.23
N SER A 101 3.65 -21.01 1.20
CA SER A 101 2.88 -22.03 1.91
C SER A 101 1.79 -21.39 2.79
N LEU A 102 0.70 -22.12 3.06
CA LEU A 102 -0.38 -21.62 3.93
C LEU A 102 0.14 -21.17 5.31
N GLY A 103 1.06 -21.93 5.90
CA GLY A 103 1.66 -21.57 7.20
C GLY A 103 2.45 -20.25 7.13
N GLN A 104 3.21 -20.04 6.07
CA GLN A 104 3.95 -18.80 5.86
C GLN A 104 3.00 -17.60 5.64
N GLY A 105 1.94 -17.77 4.86
CA GLY A 105 0.96 -16.71 4.64
C GLY A 105 0.24 -16.27 5.94
N PHE A 106 -0.05 -17.19 6.86
CA PHE A 106 -0.59 -16.85 8.18
C PHE A 106 0.41 -16.08 9.03
N GLU A 107 1.68 -16.46 9.01
CA GLU A 107 2.73 -15.77 9.76
C GLU A 107 2.95 -14.35 9.23
N ASP A 108 3.04 -14.19 7.93
CA ASP A 108 3.19 -12.88 7.28
C ASP A 108 1.99 -11.95 7.61
N THR A 109 0.75 -12.47 7.59
CA THR A 109 -0.44 -11.73 8.00
C THR A 109 -0.38 -11.31 9.47
N ARG A 110 0.10 -12.18 10.36
CA ARG A 110 0.28 -11.87 11.79
C ARG A 110 1.32 -10.76 11.98
N ILE A 111 2.44 -10.84 11.26
CA ILE A 111 3.50 -9.82 11.29
C ILE A 111 2.95 -8.48 10.81
N ASP A 112 2.26 -8.44 9.65
CA ASP A 112 1.71 -7.20 9.08
C ASP A 112 0.69 -6.55 10.03
N THR A 113 -0.24 -7.32 10.57
CA THR A 113 -1.24 -6.82 11.53
C THR A 113 -0.58 -6.24 12.78
N THR A 114 0.42 -6.94 13.33
CA THR A 114 1.15 -6.50 14.53
C THR A 114 1.97 -5.23 14.24
N LEU A 115 2.62 -5.19 13.06
CA LEU A 115 3.40 -4.04 12.62
C LEU A 115 2.55 -2.79 12.51
N ARG A 116 1.42 -2.87 11.79
CA ARG A 116 0.49 -1.75 11.64
C ARG A 116 -0.02 -1.25 12.99
N ALA A 117 -0.42 -2.15 13.88
CA ALA A 117 -0.89 -1.78 15.21
C ALA A 117 0.18 -1.03 16.02
N LYS A 118 1.43 -1.51 16.02
CA LYS A 118 2.54 -0.87 16.73
C LYS A 118 2.93 0.48 16.11
N LEU A 119 2.97 0.59 14.78
CA LEU A 119 3.28 1.84 14.10
C LEU A 119 2.21 2.92 14.32
N ILE A 120 0.93 2.52 14.37
CA ILE A 120 -0.17 3.46 14.70
C ILE A 120 -0.13 3.90 16.16
N ALA A 121 0.28 3.01 17.08
CA ALA A 121 0.37 3.31 18.50
C ALA A 121 1.60 4.16 18.86
N ASP A 122 2.61 4.20 18.00
CA ASP A 122 3.81 5.01 18.20
C ASP A 122 3.54 6.49 17.90
N GLY A 123 3.82 7.35 18.88
CA GLY A 123 3.54 8.79 18.76
C GLY A 123 4.52 9.55 17.85
N ASP A 124 5.68 8.98 17.54
CA ASP A 124 6.71 9.58 16.69
C ASP A 124 6.51 9.24 15.20
N VAL A 125 5.80 8.15 14.89
CA VAL A 125 5.59 7.66 13.54
C VAL A 125 4.23 8.09 13.00
N LYS A 126 4.21 8.84 11.87
CA LYS A 126 2.96 9.25 11.23
C LYS A 126 2.43 8.12 10.33
N ALA A 127 1.34 7.49 10.74
CA ALA A 127 0.75 6.32 10.07
C ALA A 127 0.40 6.52 8.58
N GLY A 128 0.13 7.76 8.12
CA GLY A 128 -0.16 8.06 6.72
C GLY A 128 1.06 8.27 5.83
N SER A 129 2.26 8.30 6.41
CA SER A 129 3.49 8.63 5.69
C SER A 129 4.21 7.42 5.08
N PHE A 130 3.64 6.22 5.23
CA PHE A 130 4.24 4.99 4.71
C PHE A 130 3.19 3.90 4.49
N LYS A 131 3.58 2.91 3.69
CA LYS A 131 2.85 1.64 3.51
C LYS A 131 3.80 0.48 3.76
N THR A 132 3.25 -0.65 4.17
CA THR A 132 3.99 -1.87 4.48
C THR A 132 3.50 -3.04 3.66
N SER A 133 4.39 -3.97 3.36
CA SER A 133 4.09 -5.31 2.86
C SER A 133 4.96 -6.31 3.60
N VAL A 134 4.47 -7.54 3.78
CA VAL A 134 5.22 -8.62 4.42
C VAL A 134 5.15 -9.84 3.54
N SER A 135 6.32 -10.39 3.22
CA SER A 135 6.42 -11.61 2.45
C SER A 135 7.57 -12.46 2.97
N ARG A 136 7.29 -13.71 3.31
CA ARG A 136 8.26 -14.71 3.80
C ARG A 136 9.10 -14.22 4.98
N GLY A 137 8.47 -13.56 5.95
CA GLY A 137 9.13 -13.00 7.13
C GLY A 137 9.93 -11.72 6.86
N VAL A 138 9.98 -11.25 5.60
CA VAL A 138 10.61 -9.98 5.25
C VAL A 138 9.57 -8.86 5.28
N VAL A 139 9.84 -7.82 6.06
CA VAL A 139 9.04 -6.60 6.11
C VAL A 139 9.61 -5.60 5.12
N TYR A 140 8.77 -5.12 4.22
CA TYR A 140 9.07 -4.04 3.28
C TYR A 140 8.31 -2.79 3.69
N ILE A 141 8.99 -1.64 3.71
CA ILE A 141 8.39 -0.35 4.08
C ILE A 141 8.72 0.66 3.00
N ILE A 142 7.68 1.27 2.41
CA ILE A 142 7.80 2.35 1.44
C ILE A 142 7.09 3.59 1.95
N GLY A 143 7.66 4.78 1.76
CA GLY A 143 7.05 6.02 2.23
C GLY A 143 8.02 7.18 2.33
N VAL A 144 7.60 8.21 3.08
CA VAL A 144 8.41 9.40 3.37
C VAL A 144 8.36 9.70 4.87
N THR A 145 9.43 10.31 5.37
CA THR A 145 9.51 10.74 6.77
C THR A 145 10.29 12.06 6.85
N PRO A 146 9.96 12.96 7.78
CA PRO A 146 10.68 14.24 7.90
C PRO A 146 12.05 14.12 8.54
N SER A 147 12.38 12.97 9.16
CA SER A 147 13.66 12.84 9.90
C SER A 147 14.14 11.39 10.00
N GLU A 148 15.46 11.25 10.07
CA GLU A 148 16.12 9.97 10.36
C GLU A 148 15.67 9.36 11.71
N ARG A 149 15.31 10.16 12.69
CA ARG A 149 14.81 9.67 13.98
C ARG A 149 13.52 8.89 13.79
N GLN A 150 12.56 9.42 13.03
CA GLN A 150 11.30 8.74 12.74
C GLN A 150 11.50 7.52 11.86
N LEU A 151 12.41 7.60 10.87
CA LEU A 151 12.80 6.44 10.07
C LEU A 151 13.28 5.31 10.97
N ASN A 152 14.26 5.61 11.83
CA ASN A 152 14.85 4.61 12.72
C ASN A 152 13.81 4.03 13.69
N ALA A 153 12.93 4.85 14.27
CA ALA A 153 11.84 4.38 15.13
C ALA A 153 10.93 3.36 14.39
N ALA A 154 10.53 3.66 13.15
CA ALA A 154 9.71 2.73 12.35
C ALA A 154 10.44 1.40 12.07
N LEU A 155 11.74 1.47 11.73
CA LEU A 155 12.56 0.28 11.46
C LEU A 155 12.78 -0.56 12.72
N ASP A 156 12.97 0.07 13.87
CA ASP A 156 13.17 -0.63 15.14
C ASP A 156 11.87 -1.31 15.61
N ILE A 157 10.72 -0.67 15.41
CA ILE A 157 9.43 -1.29 15.63
C ILE A 157 9.29 -2.54 14.75
N ALA A 158 9.59 -2.44 13.45
CA ALA A 158 9.50 -3.59 12.55
C ALA A 158 10.41 -4.75 12.98
N ARG A 159 11.66 -4.46 13.32
CA ARG A 159 12.63 -5.47 13.80
C ARG A 159 12.24 -6.10 15.13
N SER A 160 11.44 -5.41 15.97
CA SER A 160 10.99 -5.91 17.28
C SER A 160 9.91 -6.98 17.19
N ILE A 161 9.34 -7.24 16.03
CA ILE A 161 8.22 -8.17 15.86
C ILE A 161 8.77 -9.58 15.70
N GLY A 162 8.29 -10.50 16.54
CA GLY A 162 8.67 -11.92 16.42
C GLY A 162 8.27 -12.48 15.06
N GLY A 163 9.14 -13.28 14.43
CA GLY A 163 8.95 -13.84 13.10
C GLY A 163 9.46 -12.95 11.95
N VAL A 164 9.85 -11.71 12.22
CA VAL A 164 10.52 -10.86 11.23
C VAL A 164 11.97 -11.31 11.07
N GLU A 165 12.34 -11.73 9.86
CA GLU A 165 13.69 -12.16 9.51
C GLU A 165 14.52 -11.00 8.97
N LYS A 166 13.89 -10.09 8.22
CA LYS A 166 14.57 -8.96 7.58
C LYS A 166 13.61 -7.77 7.45
N VAL A 167 14.17 -6.57 7.51
CA VAL A 167 13.44 -5.33 7.18
C VAL A 167 14.17 -4.64 6.03
N VAL A 168 13.42 -4.37 4.95
CA VAL A 168 13.87 -3.63 3.76
C VAL A 168 13.16 -2.30 3.73
N SER A 169 13.90 -1.20 3.67
CA SER A 169 13.36 0.16 3.71
C SER A 169 13.55 0.87 2.38
N HIS A 170 12.44 1.29 1.82
CA HIS A 170 12.34 2.21 0.69
C HIS A 170 11.77 3.57 1.12
N MET A 171 11.97 3.91 2.40
CA MET A 171 11.60 5.20 2.96
C MET A 171 12.55 6.29 2.47
N LEU A 172 12.01 7.47 2.18
CA LEU A 172 12.76 8.68 1.86
C LEU A 172 12.69 9.66 3.04
N VAL A 173 13.81 10.26 3.39
CA VAL A 173 13.82 11.36 4.36
C VAL A 173 13.67 12.66 3.60
N ARG A 174 12.55 13.37 3.82
CA ARG A 174 12.26 14.71 3.29
C ARG A 174 12.05 15.66 4.46
N PRO A 175 13.05 16.45 4.83
CA PRO A 175 12.87 17.49 5.85
C PRO A 175 11.74 18.45 5.45
N LEU A 176 10.94 18.88 6.46
CA LEU A 176 9.86 19.86 6.29
C LEU A 176 10.39 21.26 6.01
#